data_551f1e9a3fd8afd4734f4363158d5ab7
#
_entry.id   551f1e9a3fd8afd4734f4363158d5ab7
#
_cell.length_a   1.000
_cell.length_b   1.000
_cell.length_c   1.000
_cell.angle_alpha   90.00
_cell.angle_beta   90.00
_cell.angle_gamma   90.00
#
_symmetry.space_group_name_H-M   'P 1'
#
loop_
_entity.id
_entity.type
_entity.pdbx_description
1 polymer ?
#
loop_
_entity_poly.entity_id
_entity_poly.type
_entity_poly.pdbx_seq_one_letter_code
_entity_poly.pdbx_strand_id
1 'polypeptide(L)'
;DMPVDVALGEPESRPMAIRVRRDPQFGPVVRFGAGGPDAVLSQSDRGMDLPPLNGFLARQLIERSRLWRKVLAPRVGHLAAEALQQALVLVSELVSELPDIETLDIDPLYAGETHLRAGGLRMTLTEKPGCESPQTAGYPHMAIHPYPARLVQVRRFADGIPWVLRPIRPEDAQPLQEFIRGLSERSRYM
;
A
#
# COMPACT_ATOMS: atom_id res chain seq x y z
N ASP A 1 31.32 4.36 5.49
CA ASP A 1 30.61 5.11 6.54
C ASP A 1 30.67 6.59 6.18
N MET A 2 29.73 7.06 5.44
CA MET A 2 29.54 8.51 5.23
C MET A 2 28.36 8.94 6.13
N PRO A 3 28.57 9.85 7.07
CA PRO A 3 27.45 10.47 7.77
C PRO A 3 26.69 11.35 6.79
N VAL A 4 25.48 10.94 6.46
CA VAL A 4 24.52 11.85 5.81
C VAL A 4 24.10 12.84 6.88
N ASP A 5 24.61 14.07 6.76
CA ASP A 5 24.24 15.19 7.61
C ASP A 5 22.77 15.54 7.34
N VAL A 6 21.88 14.97 8.14
CA VAL A 6 20.46 15.26 8.08
C VAL A 6 20.25 16.55 8.84
N ALA A 7 20.18 17.65 8.11
CA ALA A 7 19.73 18.93 8.67
C ALA A 7 18.38 18.69 9.37
N LEU A 8 18.40 18.70 10.69
CA LEU A 8 17.24 18.69 11.56
C LEU A 8 16.50 20.03 11.35
N GLY A 9 15.59 20.06 10.40
CA GLY A 9 14.80 21.24 10.08
C GLY A 9 13.31 20.93 10.11
N GLU A 10 12.62 21.64 10.93
CA GLU A 10 11.19 21.83 11.18
C GLU A 10 10.57 20.96 12.26
N PRO A 11 10.21 21.56 13.41
CA PRO A 11 9.77 20.87 14.62
C PRO A 11 8.28 20.50 14.64
N GLU A 12 7.53 20.59 13.55
CA GLU A 12 6.06 20.50 13.62
C GLU A 12 5.41 19.25 13.04
N SER A 13 6.10 18.42 12.29
CA SER A 13 5.49 17.21 11.78
C SER A 13 5.77 16.00 12.68
N ARG A 14 4.71 15.35 13.18
CA ARG A 14 4.87 14.10 13.93
C ARG A 14 5.40 13.00 13.01
N PRO A 15 6.40 12.24 13.47
CA PRO A 15 6.97 11.17 12.67
C PRO A 15 5.96 10.07 12.40
N MET A 16 5.95 9.64 11.16
CA MET A 16 5.23 8.45 10.67
C MET A 16 6.22 7.33 10.41
N ALA A 17 5.69 6.16 10.12
CA ALA A 17 6.49 5.05 9.63
C ALA A 17 5.70 4.17 8.65
N ILE A 18 6.42 3.66 7.64
CA ILE A 18 6.00 2.55 6.81
C ILE A 18 6.85 1.36 7.23
N ARG A 19 6.21 0.25 7.57
CA ARG A 19 6.90 -0.97 7.98
C ARG A 19 6.35 -2.16 7.23
N VAL A 20 7.24 -3.04 6.80
CA VAL A 20 6.87 -4.34 6.28
C VAL A 20 7.43 -5.42 7.20
N ARG A 21 6.62 -6.43 7.45
CA ARG A 21 7.02 -7.65 8.15
C ARG A 21 6.45 -8.83 7.40
N ARG A 22 7.26 -9.88 7.29
CA ARG A 22 6.78 -11.15 6.73
C ARG A 22 5.98 -11.90 7.78
N ASP A 23 4.75 -12.21 7.44
CA ASP A 23 3.88 -13.09 8.20
C ASP A 23 4.01 -14.51 7.65
N PRO A 24 4.08 -15.56 8.50
CA PRO A 24 4.23 -16.94 8.04
C PRO A 24 3.06 -17.44 7.18
N GLN A 25 1.87 -16.89 7.36
CA GLN A 25 0.66 -17.33 6.66
C GLN A 25 0.31 -16.42 5.49
N PHE A 26 0.49 -15.10 5.64
CA PHE A 26 0.04 -14.11 4.66
C PHE A 26 1.18 -13.54 3.80
N GLY A 27 2.43 -13.89 4.08
CA GLY A 27 3.58 -13.28 3.41
C GLY A 27 3.82 -11.85 3.88
N PRO A 28 4.28 -10.93 3.01
CA PRO A 28 4.56 -9.56 3.41
C PRO A 28 3.28 -8.82 3.83
N VAL A 29 3.36 -8.11 4.96
CA VAL A 29 2.29 -7.25 5.49
C VAL A 29 2.80 -5.82 5.57
N VAL A 30 2.17 -4.90 4.85
CA VAL A 30 2.49 -3.47 4.88
C VAL A 30 1.72 -2.81 6.01
N ARG A 31 2.41 -2.01 6.83
CA ARG A 31 1.85 -1.27 7.96
C ARG A 31 2.19 0.20 7.85
N PHE A 32 1.22 1.05 8.15
CA PHE A 32 1.39 2.50 8.22
C PHE A 32 0.90 3.02 9.57
N GLY A 33 1.62 3.98 10.16
CA GLY A 33 1.22 4.59 11.43
C GLY A 33 2.31 5.48 12.04
N ALA A 34 2.25 5.68 13.35
CA ALA A 34 3.22 6.49 14.07
C ALA A 34 4.64 5.93 13.97
N GLY A 35 5.59 6.82 13.76
CA GLY A 35 7.03 6.58 13.71
C GLY A 35 7.79 7.15 14.91
N GLY A 36 9.10 7.01 14.88
CA GLY A 36 9.98 7.54 15.90
C GLY A 36 9.79 6.91 17.29
N PRO A 37 10.26 7.59 18.36
CA PRO A 37 10.18 7.08 19.73
C PRO A 37 8.75 6.83 20.22
N ASP A 38 7.78 7.61 19.74
CA ASP A 38 6.36 7.53 20.12
C ASP A 38 5.64 6.32 19.49
N ALA A 39 6.28 5.63 18.56
CA ALA A 39 5.71 4.48 17.88
C ALA A 39 5.34 3.33 18.81
N VAL A 40 6.04 3.19 19.92
CA VAL A 40 5.80 2.14 20.93
C VAL A 40 4.49 2.39 21.68
N LEU A 41 4.16 3.65 21.94
CA LEU A 41 2.94 4.06 22.65
C LEU A 41 1.69 3.96 21.77
N SER A 42 1.86 3.92 20.46
CA SER A 42 0.77 3.94 19.47
C SER A 42 0.60 2.59 18.74
N GLN A 43 0.97 1.47 19.36
CA GLN A 43 0.90 0.15 18.72
C GLN A 43 -0.50 -0.24 18.22
N SER A 44 -1.56 0.27 18.87
CA SER A 44 -2.95 0.02 18.47
C SER A 44 -3.44 0.85 17.28
N ASP A 45 -2.66 1.82 16.82
CA ASP A 45 -3.04 2.78 15.77
C ASP A 45 -2.39 2.47 14.40
N ARG A 46 -2.11 1.23 14.12
CA ARG A 46 -1.46 0.82 12.87
C ARG A 46 -2.50 0.28 11.89
N GLY A 47 -2.72 1.02 10.81
CA GLY A 47 -3.34 0.45 9.63
C GLY A 47 -2.42 -0.64 9.05
N MET A 48 -2.99 -1.75 8.59
CA MET A 48 -2.25 -2.79 7.87
C MET A 48 -3.04 -3.25 6.66
N ASP A 49 -2.31 -3.67 5.62
CA ASP A 49 -2.88 -4.27 4.43
C ASP A 49 -1.87 -5.22 3.77
N LEU A 50 -2.36 -6.08 2.88
CA LEU A 50 -1.53 -7.04 2.15
C LEU A 50 -1.17 -6.46 0.77
N PRO A 51 0.12 -6.55 0.33
CA PRO A 51 0.47 -6.23 -1.03
C PRO A 51 -0.15 -7.22 -2.02
N PRO A 52 -0.36 -6.83 -3.28
CA PRO A 52 0.03 -5.54 -3.86
C PRO A 52 -0.99 -4.44 -3.58
N LEU A 53 -0.50 -3.26 -3.20
CA LEU A 53 -1.33 -2.06 -3.03
C LEU A 53 -1.39 -1.28 -4.35
N ASN A 54 -2.59 -0.83 -4.70
CA ASN A 54 -2.77 0.22 -5.69
C ASN A 54 -3.02 1.57 -4.99
N GLY A 55 -3.15 2.65 -5.74
CA GLY A 55 -3.38 3.98 -5.19
C GLY A 55 -4.62 4.07 -4.30
N PHE A 56 -5.70 3.34 -4.63
CA PHE A 56 -6.92 3.30 -3.84
C PHE A 56 -6.69 2.63 -2.48
N LEU A 57 -6.07 1.45 -2.46
CA LEU A 57 -5.76 0.72 -1.22
C LEU A 57 -4.76 1.48 -0.35
N ALA A 58 -3.73 2.08 -0.95
CA ALA A 58 -2.76 2.90 -0.23
C ALA A 58 -3.44 4.10 0.45
N ARG A 59 -4.36 4.78 -0.24
CA ARG A 59 -5.17 5.86 0.35
C ARG A 59 -6.02 5.36 1.51
N GLN A 60 -6.72 4.24 1.35
CA GLN A 60 -7.51 3.66 2.43
C GLN A 60 -6.65 3.29 3.64
N LEU A 61 -5.45 2.76 3.42
CA LEU A 61 -4.52 2.42 4.49
C LEU A 61 -4.12 3.67 5.29
N ILE A 62 -3.83 4.77 4.60
CA ILE A 62 -3.54 6.07 5.22
C ILE A 62 -4.75 6.57 6.04
N GLU A 63 -5.93 6.57 5.45
CA GLU A 63 -7.17 7.08 6.05
C GLU A 63 -7.65 6.27 7.25
N ARG A 64 -7.31 4.98 7.34
CA ARG A 64 -7.60 4.13 8.52
C ARG A 64 -6.75 4.52 9.73
N SER A 65 -5.56 5.12 9.54
CA SER A 65 -4.71 5.53 10.65
C SER A 65 -5.33 6.68 11.45
N ARG A 66 -5.38 6.53 12.78
CA ARG A 66 -5.85 7.61 13.68
C ARG A 66 -4.89 8.78 13.68
N LEU A 67 -3.57 8.50 13.58
CA LEU A 67 -2.55 9.53 13.47
C LEU A 67 -2.84 10.43 12.28
N TRP A 68 -3.12 9.82 11.11
CA TRP A 68 -3.49 10.57 9.92
C TRP A 68 -4.73 11.42 10.15
N ARG A 69 -5.84 10.81 10.52
CA ARG A 69 -7.14 11.50 10.66
C ARG A 69 -7.14 12.62 11.69
N LYS A 70 -6.49 12.41 12.85
CA LYS A 70 -6.56 13.35 13.97
C LYS A 70 -5.47 14.40 13.97
N VAL A 71 -4.32 14.11 13.38
CA VAL A 71 -3.11 14.93 13.54
C VAL A 71 -2.58 15.44 12.22
N LEU A 72 -2.46 14.59 11.22
CA LEU A 72 -1.72 14.91 10.00
C LEU A 72 -2.62 15.47 8.88
N ALA A 73 -3.80 14.92 8.66
CA ALA A 73 -4.69 15.34 7.57
C ALA A 73 -4.96 16.84 7.52
N PRO A 74 -5.13 17.56 8.65
CA PRO A 74 -5.30 19.01 8.63
C PRO A 74 -4.05 19.84 8.33
N ARG A 75 -2.85 19.22 8.40
CA ARG A 75 -1.55 19.89 8.36
C ARG A 75 -0.70 19.51 7.17
N VAL A 76 -0.94 18.35 6.59
CA VAL A 76 -0.18 17.81 5.46
C VAL A 76 -0.80 18.32 4.16
N GLY A 77 0.02 18.94 3.33
CA GLY A 77 -0.41 19.42 2.02
C GLY A 77 -0.78 18.26 1.08
N HIS A 78 -1.59 18.55 0.07
CA HIS A 78 -2.08 17.57 -0.91
C HIS A 78 -0.92 16.82 -1.61
N LEU A 79 0.13 17.55 -2.01
CA LEU A 79 1.30 16.97 -2.67
C LEU A 79 2.05 15.97 -1.78
N ALA A 80 2.19 16.26 -0.49
CA ALA A 80 2.83 15.34 0.44
C ALA A 80 1.94 14.12 0.73
N ALA A 81 0.62 14.29 0.73
CA ALA A 81 -0.32 13.18 0.86
C ALA A 81 -0.25 12.23 -0.35
N GLU A 82 -0.15 12.78 -1.56
CA GLU A 82 0.07 11.99 -2.79
C GLU A 82 1.42 11.29 -2.78
N ALA A 83 2.49 11.97 -2.34
CA ALA A 83 3.81 11.36 -2.21
C ALA A 83 3.80 10.21 -1.18
N LEU A 84 3.07 10.33 -0.08
CA LEU A 84 2.89 9.25 0.89
C LEU A 84 2.15 8.05 0.29
N GLN A 85 1.07 8.30 -0.45
CA GLN A 85 0.34 7.28 -1.18
C GLN A 85 1.26 6.54 -2.16
N GLN A 86 2.04 7.30 -2.94
CA GLN A 86 3.00 6.74 -3.88
C GLN A 86 4.10 5.92 -3.19
N ALA A 87 4.61 6.39 -2.05
CA ALA A 87 5.60 5.66 -1.26
C ALA A 87 5.07 4.29 -0.79
N LEU A 88 3.81 4.21 -0.36
CA LEU A 88 3.18 2.95 0.02
C LEU A 88 3.03 2.00 -1.17
N VAL A 89 2.66 2.51 -2.35
CA VAL A 89 2.58 1.71 -3.58
C VAL A 89 3.96 1.17 -3.95
N LEU A 90 5.00 2.01 -3.97
CA LEU A 90 6.37 1.60 -4.30
C LEU A 90 6.92 0.56 -3.31
N VAL A 91 6.68 0.74 -2.00
CA VAL A 91 7.06 -0.27 -0.98
C VAL A 91 6.34 -1.58 -1.23
N SER A 92 5.07 -1.52 -1.58
CA SER A 92 4.28 -2.70 -1.90
C SER A 92 4.80 -3.43 -3.14
N GLU A 93 5.14 -2.70 -4.20
CA GLU A 93 5.76 -3.25 -5.41
C GLU A 93 7.11 -3.89 -5.10
N LEU A 94 7.94 -3.19 -4.33
CA LEU A 94 9.26 -3.69 -3.93
C LEU A 94 9.18 -5.05 -3.23
N VAL A 95 8.29 -5.21 -2.24
CA VAL A 95 8.16 -6.47 -1.51
C VAL A 95 7.40 -7.55 -2.28
N SER A 96 6.68 -7.18 -3.33
CA SER A 96 6.08 -8.12 -4.26
C SER A 96 7.12 -8.72 -5.21
N GLU A 97 8.06 -7.91 -5.68
CA GLU A 97 9.10 -8.33 -6.63
C GLU A 97 10.31 -8.98 -5.94
N LEU A 98 10.57 -8.66 -4.67
CA LEU A 98 11.72 -9.15 -3.92
C LEU A 98 11.28 -10.08 -2.78
N PRO A 99 11.16 -11.39 -3.03
CA PRO A 99 10.71 -12.36 -2.03
C PRO A 99 11.65 -12.52 -0.83
N ASP A 100 12.90 -12.09 -0.94
CA ASP A 100 13.89 -12.25 0.13
C ASP A 100 13.80 -11.16 1.21
N ILE A 101 12.96 -10.14 1.03
CA ILE A 101 12.76 -9.12 2.06
C ILE A 101 11.99 -9.71 3.24
N GLU A 102 12.64 -9.81 4.39
CA GLU A 102 12.06 -10.24 5.66
C GLU A 102 11.40 -9.07 6.38
N THR A 103 12.13 -7.95 6.48
CA THR A 103 11.63 -6.72 7.09
C THR A 103 12.06 -5.50 6.30
N LEU A 104 11.21 -4.47 6.28
CA LEU A 104 11.55 -3.15 5.78
C LEU A 104 10.92 -2.10 6.70
N ASP A 105 11.73 -1.15 7.16
CA ASP A 105 11.30 -0.03 7.98
C ASP A 105 11.76 1.29 7.34
N ILE A 106 10.82 2.18 7.06
CA ILE A 106 11.07 3.58 6.76
C ILE A 106 10.57 4.35 7.99
N ASP A 107 11.50 4.70 8.88
CA ASP A 107 11.19 5.28 10.19
C ASP A 107 12.40 6.09 10.72
N PRO A 108 12.23 7.39 11.03
CA PRO A 108 11.05 8.20 10.89
C PRO A 108 10.79 8.66 9.45
N LEU A 109 9.50 8.89 9.13
CA LEU A 109 9.05 9.50 7.90
C LEU A 109 8.29 10.79 8.24
N TYR A 110 8.67 11.90 7.64
CA TYR A 110 8.08 13.21 7.87
C TYR A 110 7.35 13.71 6.63
N ALA A 111 6.16 14.25 6.81
CA ALA A 111 5.42 14.94 5.76
C ALA A 111 5.43 16.45 6.01
N GLY A 112 5.89 17.19 5.04
CA GLY A 112 5.79 18.66 4.98
C GLY A 112 4.56 19.10 4.19
N GLU A 113 4.59 20.32 3.69
CA GLU A 113 3.51 20.83 2.84
C GLU A 113 3.55 20.22 1.42
N THR A 114 4.74 20.02 0.87
CA THR A 114 4.94 19.64 -0.53
C THR A 114 5.71 18.33 -0.74
N HIS A 115 6.36 17.79 0.28
CA HIS A 115 7.27 16.65 0.12
C HIS A 115 7.27 15.73 1.34
N LEU A 116 7.73 14.49 1.11
CA LEU A 116 8.08 13.54 2.16
C LEU A 116 9.60 13.49 2.35
N ARG A 117 10.00 13.25 3.59
CA ARG A 117 11.40 13.01 3.94
C ARG A 117 11.53 11.80 4.86
N ALA A 118 12.30 10.83 4.43
CA ALA A 118 12.68 9.68 5.26
C ALA A 118 13.93 10.04 6.07
N GLY A 119 13.85 9.85 7.39
CA GLY A 119 15.00 10.01 8.29
C GLY A 119 15.80 8.72 8.47
N GLY A 120 15.22 7.57 8.15
CA GLY A 120 15.91 6.29 8.24
C GLY A 120 15.24 5.22 7.38
N LEU A 121 16.08 4.32 6.85
CA LEU A 121 15.67 3.11 6.15
C LEU A 121 16.45 1.93 6.73
N ARG A 122 15.72 0.89 7.11
CA ARG A 122 16.30 -0.40 7.52
C ARG A 122 15.62 -1.52 6.77
N MET A 123 16.41 -2.43 6.25
CA MET A 123 15.91 -3.62 5.55
C MET A 123 16.69 -4.85 6.01
N THR A 124 16.01 -5.96 6.23
CA THR A 124 16.63 -7.26 6.47
C THR A 124 16.16 -8.24 5.40
N LEU A 125 17.09 -9.05 4.95
CA LEU A 125 16.84 -10.09 3.98
C LEU A 125 16.91 -11.46 4.67
N THR A 126 16.17 -12.43 4.17
CA THR A 126 16.29 -13.82 4.64
C THR A 126 17.60 -14.43 4.18
N GLU A 127 18.25 -15.19 5.06
CA GLU A 127 19.47 -15.93 4.72
C GLU A 127 19.19 -17.17 3.86
N LYS A 128 17.97 -17.64 3.85
CA LYS A 128 17.55 -18.73 2.96
C LYS A 128 17.22 -18.14 1.61
N PRO A 129 18.01 -18.43 0.54
CA PRO A 129 17.57 -18.08 -0.81
C PRO A 129 16.22 -18.75 -1.03
N GLY A 130 15.19 -17.95 -0.93
CA GLY A 130 13.83 -18.40 -1.10
C GLY A 130 13.65 -18.78 -2.56
N CYS A 131 13.33 -20.03 -2.77
CA CYS A 131 12.80 -20.57 -4.00
C CYS A 131 13.69 -20.46 -5.24
N GLU A 132 14.12 -21.61 -5.65
CA GLU A 132 14.72 -21.85 -6.95
C GLU A 132 13.93 -21.15 -8.06
N SER A 133 14.64 -20.32 -8.81
CA SER A 133 14.32 -19.77 -10.14
C SER A 133 13.07 -18.88 -10.29
N PRO A 134 13.25 -17.69 -10.87
CA PRO A 134 12.16 -16.80 -11.28
C PRO A 134 11.34 -17.32 -12.48
N GLN A 135 11.42 -18.60 -12.79
CA GLN A 135 10.76 -19.20 -13.97
C GLN A 135 9.42 -19.89 -13.67
N THR A 136 9.05 -20.03 -12.41
CA THR A 136 7.68 -20.48 -12.10
C THR A 136 6.80 -19.24 -12.00
N ALA A 137 5.93 -19.04 -12.97
CA ALA A 137 4.99 -17.93 -13.04
C ALA A 137 4.11 -17.87 -11.79
N GLY A 138 4.51 -17.09 -10.79
CA GLY A 138 3.73 -16.91 -9.57
C GLY A 138 4.48 -16.11 -8.49
N TYR A 139 3.72 -15.60 -7.57
CA TYR A 139 4.18 -14.90 -6.37
C TYR A 139 3.92 -15.78 -5.13
N PRO A 140 4.67 -16.91 -4.95
CA PRO A 140 4.36 -17.90 -3.91
C PRO A 140 4.53 -17.37 -2.48
N HIS A 141 5.24 -16.26 -2.33
CA HIS A 141 5.47 -15.57 -1.05
C HIS A 141 4.33 -14.58 -0.71
N MET A 142 3.31 -14.44 -1.55
CA MET A 142 2.23 -13.47 -1.38
C MET A 142 0.88 -14.16 -1.26
N ALA A 143 0.06 -13.71 -0.31
CA ALA A 143 -1.33 -14.18 -0.19
C ALA A 143 -2.24 -13.63 -1.30
N ILE A 144 -1.93 -12.44 -1.81
CA ILE A 144 -2.68 -11.80 -2.89
C ILE A 144 -1.76 -11.66 -4.10
N HIS A 145 -2.15 -12.25 -5.22
CA HIS A 145 -1.39 -12.13 -6.45
C HIS A 145 -1.60 -10.75 -7.11
N PRO A 146 -0.58 -10.20 -7.79
CA PRO A 146 -0.72 -8.97 -8.54
C PRO A 146 -1.88 -9.02 -9.54
N TYR A 147 -2.49 -7.85 -9.77
CA TYR A 147 -3.62 -7.72 -10.68
C TYR A 147 -3.30 -8.28 -12.07
N PRO A 148 -4.11 -9.21 -12.61
CA PRO A 148 -3.81 -9.88 -13.87
C PRO A 148 -4.12 -8.97 -15.07
N ALA A 149 -3.32 -7.92 -15.27
CA ALA A 149 -3.49 -6.92 -16.32
C ALA A 149 -3.57 -7.54 -17.74
N ARG A 150 -2.97 -8.71 -17.95
CA ARG A 150 -3.04 -9.44 -19.24
C ARG A 150 -4.46 -9.84 -19.63
N LEU A 151 -5.40 -9.87 -18.68
CA LEU A 151 -6.81 -10.22 -18.95
C LEU A 151 -7.67 -9.00 -19.31
N VAL A 152 -7.10 -7.80 -19.30
CA VAL A 152 -7.81 -6.58 -19.71
C VAL A 152 -7.98 -6.59 -21.23
N GLN A 153 -9.20 -6.47 -21.70
CA GLN A 153 -9.55 -6.42 -23.13
C GLN A 153 -10.40 -5.19 -23.41
N VAL A 154 -9.99 -4.41 -24.39
CA VAL A 154 -10.82 -3.31 -24.93
C VAL A 154 -11.57 -3.85 -26.14
N ARG A 155 -12.88 -3.70 -26.13
CA ARG A 155 -13.79 -4.14 -27.20
C ARG A 155 -14.71 -3.01 -27.59
N ARG A 156 -15.46 -3.18 -28.70
CA ARG A 156 -16.48 -2.24 -29.16
C ARG A 156 -17.80 -2.96 -29.37
N PHE A 157 -18.89 -2.30 -29.05
CA PHE A 157 -20.22 -2.74 -29.45
C PHE A 157 -20.42 -2.54 -30.97
N ALA A 158 -21.50 -3.06 -31.51
CA ALA A 158 -21.83 -2.93 -32.93
C ALA A 158 -22.04 -1.48 -33.37
N ASP A 159 -22.45 -0.60 -32.46
CA ASP A 159 -22.60 0.86 -32.65
C ASP A 159 -21.25 1.63 -32.50
N GLY A 160 -20.14 0.93 -32.28
CA GLY A 160 -18.80 1.52 -32.15
C GLY A 160 -18.44 2.01 -30.75
N ILE A 161 -19.34 1.96 -29.77
CA ILE A 161 -19.06 2.37 -28.39
C ILE A 161 -18.02 1.44 -27.78
N PRO A 162 -16.88 1.96 -27.23
CA PRO A 162 -15.86 1.12 -26.59
C PRO A 162 -16.33 0.65 -25.22
N TRP A 163 -15.98 -0.57 -24.86
CA TRP A 163 -16.15 -1.11 -23.52
C TRP A 163 -14.92 -1.92 -23.11
N VAL A 164 -14.72 -2.08 -21.80
CA VAL A 164 -13.56 -2.77 -21.24
C VAL A 164 -14.03 -3.98 -20.46
N LEU A 165 -13.52 -5.15 -20.82
CA LEU A 165 -13.63 -6.36 -20.02
C LEU A 165 -12.33 -6.48 -19.20
N ARG A 166 -12.46 -6.54 -17.90
CA ARG A 166 -11.32 -6.65 -17.00
C ARG A 166 -11.69 -7.39 -15.71
N PRO A 167 -10.73 -8.00 -15.01
CA PRO A 167 -10.93 -8.49 -13.66
C PRO A 167 -11.39 -7.38 -12.72
N ILE A 168 -12.12 -7.77 -11.66
CA ILE A 168 -12.60 -6.84 -10.64
C ILE A 168 -11.42 -6.21 -9.87
N ARG A 169 -11.62 -4.97 -9.40
CA ARG A 169 -10.66 -4.22 -8.60
C ARG A 169 -11.30 -3.80 -7.27
N PRO A 170 -10.49 -3.47 -6.24
CA PRO A 170 -11.02 -2.99 -4.95
C PRO A 170 -11.93 -1.76 -5.07
N GLU A 171 -11.63 -0.85 -5.98
CA GLU A 171 -12.43 0.35 -6.25
C GLU A 171 -13.81 0.07 -6.87
N ASP A 172 -14.04 -1.15 -7.36
CA ASP A 172 -15.32 -1.56 -7.94
C ASP A 172 -16.36 -1.95 -6.87
N ALA A 173 -15.98 -1.96 -5.59
CA ALA A 173 -16.85 -2.44 -4.51
C ALA A 173 -18.18 -1.68 -4.45
N GLN A 174 -18.15 -0.36 -4.52
CA GLN A 174 -19.36 0.46 -4.47
C GLN A 174 -20.23 0.32 -5.72
N PRO A 175 -19.69 0.47 -6.95
CA PRO A 175 -20.46 0.22 -8.18
C PRO A 175 -21.10 -1.17 -8.23
N LEU A 176 -20.38 -2.20 -7.76
CA LEU A 176 -20.92 -3.56 -7.70
C LEU A 176 -22.07 -3.69 -6.72
N GLN A 177 -21.97 -3.08 -5.54
CA GLN A 177 -23.07 -3.05 -4.58
C GLN A 177 -24.31 -2.34 -5.13
N GLU A 178 -24.13 -1.21 -5.81
CA GLU A 178 -25.22 -0.47 -6.44
C GLU A 178 -25.88 -1.31 -7.55
N PHE A 179 -25.07 -1.97 -8.37
CA PHE A 179 -25.56 -2.90 -9.39
C PHE A 179 -26.42 -4.02 -8.78
N ILE A 180 -25.91 -4.70 -7.73
CA ILE A 180 -26.65 -5.78 -7.06
C ILE A 180 -27.96 -5.29 -6.45
N ARG A 181 -27.95 -4.09 -5.83
CA ARG A 181 -29.18 -3.49 -5.28
C ARG A 181 -30.20 -3.16 -6.35
N GLY A 182 -29.76 -2.78 -7.56
CA GLY A 182 -30.62 -2.47 -8.69
C GLY A 182 -31.22 -3.68 -9.41
N LEU A 183 -30.75 -4.91 -9.10
CA LEU A 183 -31.32 -6.12 -9.67
C LEU A 183 -32.75 -6.37 -9.17
N SER A 184 -33.60 -6.93 -10.06
CA SER A 184 -34.91 -7.42 -9.65
C SER A 184 -34.81 -8.54 -8.61
N GLU A 185 -35.85 -8.75 -7.80
CA GLU A 185 -35.88 -9.82 -6.81
C GLU A 185 -35.58 -11.18 -7.44
N ARG A 186 -36.15 -11.46 -8.60
CA ARG A 186 -35.89 -12.70 -9.33
C ARG A 186 -34.40 -12.87 -9.69
N SER A 187 -33.73 -11.80 -10.09
CA SER A 187 -32.30 -11.84 -10.48
C SER A 187 -31.35 -11.91 -9.29
N ARG A 188 -31.82 -11.56 -8.09
CA ARG A 188 -31.01 -11.67 -6.84
C ARG A 188 -30.90 -13.08 -6.32
N TYR A 189 -31.93 -13.92 -6.59
CA TYR A 189 -32.07 -15.27 -6.02
C TYR A 189 -31.86 -16.39 -7.06
N MET A 190 -31.41 -16.05 -8.26
CA MET A 190 -30.92 -17.01 -9.25
C MET A 190 -29.39 -17.14 -9.22
#